data_5525f8fbbc3d2341dd9f58314330fb33
#
_entry.id   5525f8fbbc3d2341dd9f58314330fb33
#
_cell.length_a   1.000
_cell.length_b   1.000
_cell.length_c   1.000
_cell.angle_alpha   90.00
_cell.angle_beta   90.00
_cell.angle_gamma   90.00
#
_symmetry.space_group_name_H-M   'P 1'
#
loop_
_entity.id
_entity.type
_entity.pdbx_description
1 polymer ?
#
loop_
_entity_poly.entity_id
_entity_poly.type
_entity_poly.pdbx_seq_one_letter_code
_entity_poly.pdbx_strand_id
1 'polypeptide(L)'
;MATIAAILTAIALPGFTPYATGPHGGAILTGTFPGGARPGYVYLPPGYDPLQPYPAVYLLHGMPGSPSEYLAGTDLVNYADDAISSGRLRPFIAVLPAAGPSRDYNGEWAGPWEREVVDQVVPFVDTYLPTEPIPAGRLIAGLSAGGYGAADIGLRNPGVFGAILSWSGYFHPLHDGPFKTAPASILSANDPRLLAVSQRTKLVRGHVRFFLSSGPSHSHWFRAAETKSFAAELRALGLPVQTYYYAQPKGEWRAQLDAGLTWAFG
;
A
#
# COMPACT_ATOMS: atom_id res chain seq x y z
N MET A 1 20.65 -24.49 -11.82
CA MET A 1 20.14 -23.18 -12.21
C MET A 1 18.85 -23.41 -12.97
N ALA A 2 17.68 -23.29 -12.32
CA ALA A 2 16.39 -23.23 -13.03
C ALA A 2 16.38 -21.92 -13.82
N THR A 3 16.19 -21.98 -15.11
CA THR A 3 16.10 -20.81 -15.97
C THR A 3 14.89 -19.96 -15.57
N ILE A 4 15.03 -18.63 -15.61
CA ILE A 4 13.97 -17.62 -15.36
C ILE A 4 12.64 -17.99 -16.04
N ALA A 5 12.70 -18.62 -17.22
CA ALA A 5 11.56 -19.15 -17.95
C ALA A 5 10.76 -20.23 -17.17
N ALA A 6 11.40 -21.04 -16.33
CA ALA A 6 10.71 -22.09 -15.56
C ALA A 6 9.91 -21.55 -14.37
N ILE A 7 10.36 -20.47 -13.74
CA ILE A 7 9.63 -19.79 -12.66
C ILE A 7 8.38 -19.10 -13.24
N LEU A 8 8.50 -18.46 -14.40
CA LEU A 8 7.41 -17.74 -15.06
C LEU A 8 6.32 -18.65 -15.63
N THR A 9 6.64 -19.94 -15.90
CA THR A 9 5.66 -20.93 -16.39
C THR A 9 4.79 -21.51 -15.26
N ALA A 10 5.23 -21.37 -14.01
CA ALA A 10 4.51 -21.88 -12.83
C ALA A 10 3.56 -20.84 -12.20
N ILE A 11 3.65 -19.56 -12.61
CA ILE A 11 2.84 -18.48 -12.03
C ILE A 11 1.61 -18.25 -12.93
N ALA A 12 0.54 -18.96 -12.65
CA ALA A 12 -0.74 -18.74 -13.32
C ALA A 12 -1.54 -17.65 -12.61
N LEU A 13 -1.12 -16.39 -12.72
CA LEU A 13 -1.94 -15.24 -12.33
C LEU A 13 -2.75 -14.80 -13.55
N PRO A 14 -4.07 -15.09 -13.58
CA PRO A 14 -4.88 -14.83 -14.77
C PRO A 14 -4.85 -13.36 -15.19
N GLY A 15 -4.61 -13.11 -16.48
CA GLY A 15 -4.57 -11.76 -17.04
C GLY A 15 -3.28 -10.98 -16.76
N PHE A 16 -2.29 -11.62 -16.12
CA PHE A 16 -0.97 -11.02 -15.87
C PHE A 16 0.12 -11.69 -16.70
N THR A 17 1.07 -10.88 -17.15
CA THR A 17 2.23 -11.33 -17.94
C THR A 17 3.52 -10.79 -17.33
N PRO A 18 4.67 -11.47 -17.55
CA PRO A 18 5.97 -10.96 -17.13
C PRO A 18 6.25 -9.56 -17.68
N TYR A 19 6.75 -8.68 -16.83
CA TYR A 19 7.10 -7.30 -17.17
C TYR A 19 8.59 -7.01 -17.00
N ALA A 20 9.15 -7.39 -15.85
CA ALA A 20 10.57 -7.18 -15.52
C ALA A 20 11.04 -8.21 -14.49
N THR A 21 12.37 -8.33 -14.36
CA THR A 21 13.02 -9.13 -13.31
C THR A 21 14.00 -8.27 -12.52
N GLY A 22 14.10 -8.52 -11.24
CA GLY A 22 15.09 -7.89 -10.38
C GLY A 22 16.47 -8.58 -10.43
N PRO A 23 17.47 -7.98 -9.79
CA PRO A 23 18.86 -8.44 -9.86
C PRO A 23 19.09 -9.81 -9.22
N HIS A 24 18.24 -10.22 -8.28
CA HIS A 24 18.34 -11.49 -7.58
C HIS A 24 17.22 -12.48 -7.95
N GLY A 25 16.49 -12.20 -9.03
CA GLY A 25 15.48 -13.11 -9.59
C GLY A 25 14.05 -12.88 -9.09
N GLY A 26 13.79 -11.79 -8.37
CA GLY A 26 12.43 -11.34 -8.15
C GLY A 26 11.76 -10.96 -9.47
N ALA A 27 10.45 -11.17 -9.57
CA ALA A 27 9.70 -10.94 -10.79
C ALA A 27 8.63 -9.87 -10.62
N ILE A 28 8.47 -9.04 -11.66
CA ILE A 28 7.31 -8.15 -11.80
C ILE A 28 6.41 -8.70 -12.91
N LEU A 29 5.15 -8.86 -12.56
CA LEU A 29 4.07 -9.13 -13.49
C LEU A 29 3.24 -7.87 -13.70
N THR A 30 2.66 -7.68 -14.89
CA THR A 30 1.72 -6.61 -15.20
C THR A 30 0.44 -7.17 -15.79
N GLY A 31 -0.68 -6.57 -15.42
CA GLY A 31 -2.01 -6.95 -15.89
C GLY A 31 -3.07 -6.06 -15.27
N THR A 32 -4.33 -6.27 -15.63
CA THR A 32 -5.45 -5.54 -15.06
C THR A 32 -6.15 -6.40 -14.02
N PHE A 33 -6.23 -5.92 -12.79
CA PHE A 33 -6.98 -6.59 -11.74
C PHE A 33 -8.49 -6.61 -12.08
N PRO A 34 -9.26 -7.59 -11.55
CA PRO A 34 -10.71 -7.60 -11.72
C PRO A 34 -11.32 -6.28 -11.24
N GLY A 35 -12.22 -5.72 -12.04
CA GLY A 35 -12.85 -4.41 -11.77
C GLY A 35 -11.99 -3.20 -12.11
N GLY A 36 -10.69 -3.37 -12.31
CA GLY A 36 -9.77 -2.30 -12.62
C GLY A 36 -9.90 -1.76 -14.05
N ALA A 37 -9.71 -0.45 -14.20
CA ALA A 37 -9.72 0.23 -15.50
C ALA A 37 -8.33 0.35 -16.14
N ARG A 38 -7.27 0.11 -15.37
CA ARG A 38 -5.86 0.35 -15.77
C ARG A 38 -4.96 -0.78 -15.31
N PRO A 39 -3.82 -1.04 -16.01
CA PRO A 39 -2.86 -2.02 -15.57
C PRO A 39 -2.23 -1.68 -14.21
N GLY A 40 -2.10 -2.72 -13.39
CA GLY A 40 -1.32 -2.72 -12.16
C GLY A 40 -0.14 -3.67 -12.26
N TYR A 41 0.51 -3.90 -11.12
CA TYR A 41 1.67 -4.79 -11.05
C TYR A 41 1.60 -5.72 -9.85
N VAL A 42 2.29 -6.85 -9.94
CA VAL A 42 2.55 -7.75 -8.83
C VAL A 42 4.05 -8.05 -8.80
N TYR A 43 4.68 -7.81 -7.65
CA TYR A 43 6.05 -8.23 -7.39
C TYR A 43 6.04 -9.56 -6.63
N LEU A 44 6.88 -10.49 -7.08
CA LEU A 44 7.16 -11.77 -6.45
C LEU A 44 8.63 -11.80 -6.02
N PRO A 45 8.94 -12.28 -4.80
CA PRO A 45 10.29 -12.21 -4.25
C PRO A 45 11.27 -13.14 -4.95
N PRO A 46 12.59 -12.90 -4.81
CA PRO A 46 13.61 -13.87 -5.20
C PRO A 46 13.36 -15.24 -4.57
N GLY A 47 13.52 -16.29 -5.37
CA GLY A 47 13.26 -17.66 -4.91
C GLY A 47 11.78 -17.96 -4.62
N TYR A 48 10.85 -17.22 -5.23
CA TYR A 48 9.41 -17.45 -5.07
C TYR A 48 9.06 -18.93 -5.26
N ASP A 49 8.36 -19.48 -4.26
CA ASP A 49 7.84 -20.84 -4.26
C ASP A 49 6.31 -20.80 -4.10
N PRO A 50 5.53 -21.30 -5.07
CA PRO A 50 4.07 -21.28 -4.99
C PRO A 50 3.47 -22.15 -3.86
N LEU A 51 4.28 -22.92 -3.17
CA LEU A 51 3.87 -23.75 -2.03
C LEU A 51 4.17 -23.09 -0.66
N GLN A 52 4.84 -21.94 -0.66
CA GLN A 52 5.16 -21.20 0.58
C GLN A 52 4.26 -19.99 0.73
N PRO A 53 3.64 -19.76 1.91
CA PRO A 53 2.83 -18.57 2.12
C PRO A 53 3.70 -17.32 2.31
N TYR A 54 3.25 -16.20 1.73
CA TYR A 54 3.89 -14.90 1.82
C TYR A 54 2.95 -13.85 2.39
N PRO A 55 3.42 -12.93 3.24
CA PRO A 55 2.66 -11.73 3.51
C PRO A 55 2.54 -10.89 2.23
N ALA A 56 1.44 -10.16 2.12
CA ALA A 56 1.17 -9.28 0.98
C ALA A 56 1.08 -7.82 1.41
N VAL A 57 1.74 -6.92 0.66
CA VAL A 57 1.61 -5.48 0.82
C VAL A 57 0.90 -4.88 -0.40
N TYR A 58 -0.20 -4.18 -0.16
CA TYR A 58 -0.97 -3.47 -1.17
C TYR A 58 -0.49 -2.03 -1.23
N LEU A 59 0.16 -1.64 -2.34
CA LEU A 59 0.84 -0.36 -2.52
C LEU A 59 -0.01 0.59 -3.36
N LEU A 60 -0.56 1.62 -2.74
CA LEU A 60 -1.44 2.60 -3.37
C LEU A 60 -0.63 3.81 -3.84
N HIS A 61 -0.68 4.10 -5.16
CA HIS A 61 0.05 5.24 -5.75
C HIS A 61 -0.55 6.59 -5.35
N GLY A 62 0.24 7.67 -5.48
CA GLY A 62 -0.24 9.03 -5.36
C GLY A 62 -1.17 9.42 -6.51
N MET A 63 -1.92 10.51 -6.35
CA MET A 63 -2.79 11.04 -7.42
C MET A 63 -2.50 12.52 -7.64
N PRO A 64 -2.41 12.97 -8.90
CA PRO A 64 -2.38 12.15 -10.12
C PRO A 64 -1.19 11.20 -10.15
N GLY A 65 -1.32 10.05 -10.84
CA GLY A 65 -0.22 9.10 -10.92
C GLY A 65 -0.60 7.69 -11.38
N SER A 66 0.32 6.76 -11.16
CA SER A 66 0.14 5.36 -11.53
C SER A 66 1.01 4.42 -10.68
N PRO A 67 0.68 3.12 -10.62
CA PRO A 67 1.49 2.15 -9.88
C PRO A 67 2.94 2.04 -10.37
N SER A 68 3.23 2.39 -11.64
CA SER A 68 4.59 2.38 -12.18
C SER A 68 5.56 3.34 -11.46
N GLU A 69 5.03 4.30 -10.69
CA GLU A 69 5.85 5.22 -9.89
C GLU A 69 6.61 4.51 -8.77
N TYR A 70 6.07 3.41 -8.27
CA TYR A 70 6.81 2.55 -7.34
C TYR A 70 8.01 1.87 -8.01
N LEU A 71 7.88 1.51 -9.29
CA LEU A 71 8.97 0.88 -10.04
C LEU A 71 10.07 1.89 -10.38
N ALA A 72 9.71 3.08 -10.86
CA ALA A 72 10.65 4.12 -11.30
C ALA A 72 11.09 5.05 -10.17
N GLY A 73 10.15 5.52 -9.35
CA GLY A 73 10.41 6.55 -8.33
C GLY A 73 10.99 6.01 -7.03
N THR A 74 10.64 4.79 -6.64
CA THR A 74 11.19 4.16 -5.43
C THR A 74 12.14 3.00 -5.73
N ASP A 75 12.30 2.62 -6.99
CA ASP A 75 13.12 1.49 -7.41
C ASP A 75 12.78 0.20 -6.64
N LEU A 76 11.47 -0.03 -6.48
CA LEU A 76 10.92 -1.08 -5.63
C LEU A 76 11.54 -2.46 -5.89
N VAL A 77 11.75 -2.82 -7.16
CA VAL A 77 12.22 -4.16 -7.55
C VAL A 77 13.63 -4.41 -7.05
N ASN A 78 14.57 -3.51 -7.41
CA ASN A 78 15.95 -3.66 -6.98
C ASN A 78 16.07 -3.57 -5.45
N TYR A 79 15.32 -2.66 -4.85
CA TYR A 79 15.28 -2.53 -3.39
C TYR A 79 14.81 -3.81 -2.70
N ALA A 80 13.67 -4.36 -3.12
CA ALA A 80 13.09 -5.53 -2.49
C ALA A 80 13.96 -6.77 -2.70
N ASP A 81 14.48 -6.95 -3.93
CA ASP A 81 15.39 -8.05 -4.25
C ASP A 81 16.66 -8.01 -3.39
N ASP A 82 17.33 -6.86 -3.32
CA ASP A 82 18.55 -6.69 -2.51
C ASP A 82 18.27 -6.90 -1.01
N ALA A 83 17.16 -6.35 -0.51
CA ALA A 83 16.80 -6.44 0.89
C ALA A 83 16.41 -7.87 1.32
N ILE A 84 15.69 -8.59 0.46
CA ILE A 84 15.31 -9.98 0.72
C ILE A 84 16.53 -10.91 0.57
N SER A 85 17.31 -10.76 -0.50
CA SER A 85 18.48 -11.60 -0.76
C SER A 85 19.59 -11.44 0.29
N SER A 86 19.71 -10.25 0.88
CA SER A 86 20.63 -9.99 2.00
C SER A 86 20.08 -10.44 3.37
N GLY A 87 18.84 -10.92 3.45
CA GLY A 87 18.18 -11.30 4.70
C GLY A 87 17.73 -10.12 5.56
N ARG A 88 17.76 -8.90 5.04
CA ARG A 88 17.29 -7.70 5.76
C ARG A 88 15.77 -7.63 5.85
N LEU A 89 15.07 -8.15 4.85
CA LEU A 89 13.62 -8.32 4.86
C LEU A 89 13.24 -9.77 4.64
N ARG A 90 12.18 -10.24 5.28
CA ARG A 90 11.56 -11.51 4.90
C ARG A 90 10.90 -11.39 3.53
N PRO A 91 10.82 -12.48 2.74
CA PRO A 91 10.12 -12.46 1.45
C PRO A 91 8.65 -12.04 1.59
N PHE A 92 8.18 -11.22 0.65
CA PHE A 92 6.79 -10.72 0.59
C PHE A 92 6.33 -10.57 -0.87
N ILE A 93 5.03 -10.55 -1.07
CA ILE A 93 4.39 -10.20 -2.34
C ILE A 93 3.98 -8.72 -2.27
N ALA A 94 4.30 -7.91 -3.30
CA ALA A 94 3.75 -6.57 -3.41
C ALA A 94 2.70 -6.51 -4.52
N VAL A 95 1.55 -5.90 -4.22
CA VAL A 95 0.39 -5.75 -5.09
C VAL A 95 0.18 -4.26 -5.33
N LEU A 96 0.24 -3.83 -6.57
CA LEU A 96 0.21 -2.42 -6.97
C LEU A 96 -1.02 -2.17 -7.87
N PRO A 97 -2.22 -1.98 -7.31
CA PRO A 97 -3.40 -1.67 -8.09
C PRO A 97 -3.34 -0.25 -8.66
N ALA A 98 -4.11 0.02 -9.70
CA ALA A 98 -4.23 1.34 -10.32
C ALA A 98 -5.62 1.90 -10.08
N ALA A 99 -5.72 3.10 -9.50
CA ALA A 99 -6.98 3.81 -9.38
C ALA A 99 -7.10 4.96 -10.39
N GLY A 100 -8.33 5.37 -10.64
CA GLY A 100 -8.66 6.44 -11.55
C GLY A 100 -8.78 6.00 -13.02
N PRO A 101 -9.56 6.72 -13.83
CA PRO A 101 -9.75 6.41 -15.24
C PRO A 101 -8.52 6.71 -16.10
N SER A 102 -7.59 7.55 -15.61
CA SER A 102 -6.35 7.93 -16.29
C SER A 102 -5.24 8.25 -15.28
N ARG A 103 -4.00 8.40 -15.78
CA ARG A 103 -2.87 8.86 -14.93
C ARG A 103 -3.06 10.27 -14.39
N ASP A 104 -3.76 11.11 -15.12
CA ASP A 104 -3.99 12.52 -14.76
C ASP A 104 -5.19 12.71 -13.83
N TYR A 105 -5.85 11.61 -13.46
CA TYR A 105 -6.93 11.67 -12.48
C TYR A 105 -6.41 12.18 -11.14
N ASN A 106 -6.88 13.35 -10.74
CA ASN A 106 -6.60 13.94 -9.44
C ASN A 106 -7.80 13.74 -8.51
N GLY A 107 -7.70 12.75 -7.65
CA GLY A 107 -8.77 12.38 -6.72
C GLY A 107 -8.25 11.49 -5.61
N GLU A 108 -9.16 10.70 -5.03
CA GLU A 108 -8.87 9.93 -3.83
C GLU A 108 -9.10 8.44 -4.02
N TRP A 109 -8.41 7.63 -3.24
CA TRP A 109 -8.64 6.20 -3.10
C TRP A 109 -9.91 5.92 -2.27
N ALA A 110 -11.05 6.32 -2.78
CA ALA A 110 -12.34 6.19 -2.10
C ALA A 110 -13.43 5.70 -3.07
N GLY A 111 -14.57 5.28 -2.53
CA GLY A 111 -15.72 4.85 -3.31
C GLY A 111 -15.43 3.63 -4.20
N PRO A 112 -15.43 3.76 -5.54
CA PRO A 112 -15.20 2.63 -6.43
C PRO A 112 -13.80 2.03 -6.28
N TRP A 113 -12.78 2.87 -6.04
CA TRP A 113 -11.39 2.44 -5.91
C TRP A 113 -11.12 1.69 -4.60
N GLU A 114 -11.77 2.07 -3.50
CA GLU A 114 -11.77 1.31 -2.26
C GLU A 114 -12.37 -0.09 -2.47
N ARG A 115 -13.57 -0.14 -3.06
CA ARG A 115 -14.26 -1.41 -3.34
C ARG A 115 -13.46 -2.31 -4.29
N GLU A 116 -12.79 -1.73 -5.29
CA GLU A 116 -11.91 -2.49 -6.16
C GLU A 116 -10.81 -3.19 -5.35
N VAL A 117 -10.13 -2.44 -4.45
CA VAL A 117 -9.06 -3.02 -3.62
C VAL A 117 -9.60 -4.13 -2.72
N VAL A 118 -10.66 -3.86 -1.97
CA VAL A 118 -11.16 -4.76 -0.92
C VAL A 118 -11.95 -5.95 -1.48
N ASP A 119 -12.82 -5.69 -2.46
CA ASP A 119 -13.78 -6.67 -2.94
C ASP A 119 -13.29 -7.45 -4.17
N GLN A 120 -12.26 -6.95 -4.87
CA GLN A 120 -11.75 -7.56 -6.10
C GLN A 120 -10.27 -7.93 -6.00
N VAL A 121 -9.38 -6.96 -5.71
CA VAL A 121 -7.94 -7.18 -5.74
C VAL A 121 -7.50 -8.13 -4.63
N VAL A 122 -7.92 -7.91 -3.39
CA VAL A 122 -7.54 -8.78 -2.26
C VAL A 122 -8.00 -10.22 -2.47
N PRO A 123 -9.29 -10.52 -2.79
CA PRO A 123 -9.72 -11.89 -3.06
C PRO A 123 -9.04 -12.53 -4.28
N PHE A 124 -8.79 -11.76 -5.32
CA PHE A 124 -8.08 -12.26 -6.51
C PHE A 124 -6.65 -12.69 -6.16
N VAL A 125 -5.93 -11.84 -5.44
CA VAL A 125 -4.55 -12.13 -5.03
C VAL A 125 -4.51 -13.37 -4.12
N ASP A 126 -5.39 -13.46 -3.14
CA ASP A 126 -5.46 -14.61 -2.23
C ASP A 126 -5.88 -15.92 -2.93
N THR A 127 -6.61 -15.82 -4.05
CA THR A 127 -7.04 -16.99 -4.82
C THR A 127 -5.92 -17.57 -5.66
N TYR A 128 -5.08 -16.72 -6.24
CA TYR A 128 -4.12 -17.14 -7.26
C TYR A 128 -2.66 -17.10 -6.80
N LEU A 129 -2.36 -16.47 -5.67
CA LEU A 129 -1.02 -16.42 -5.11
C LEU A 129 -1.01 -17.00 -3.68
N PRO A 130 0.07 -17.62 -3.26
CA PRO A 130 0.20 -18.19 -1.92
C PRO A 130 0.41 -17.09 -0.88
N THR A 131 -0.62 -16.30 -0.63
CA THR A 131 -0.59 -15.26 0.41
C THR A 131 -0.90 -15.86 1.78
N GLU A 132 -0.56 -15.11 2.84
CA GLU A 132 -1.11 -15.32 4.19
C GLU A 132 -2.49 -14.63 4.24
N PRO A 133 -3.63 -15.34 4.02
CA PRO A 133 -4.94 -14.73 3.81
C PRO A 133 -5.64 -14.32 5.11
N ILE A 134 -4.87 -13.75 6.04
CA ILE A 134 -5.32 -13.27 7.36
C ILE A 134 -4.89 -11.80 7.52
N PRO A 135 -5.54 -11.02 8.40
CA PRO A 135 -5.17 -9.61 8.58
C PRO A 135 -3.69 -9.40 8.92
N ALA A 136 -3.11 -10.26 9.75
CA ALA A 136 -1.68 -10.18 10.13
C ALA A 136 -0.72 -10.33 8.95
N GLY A 137 -1.14 -11.05 7.89
CA GLY A 137 -0.38 -11.24 6.65
C GLY A 137 -0.64 -10.18 5.59
N ARG A 138 -1.59 -9.25 5.81
CA ARG A 138 -1.93 -8.21 4.82
C ARG A 138 -1.60 -6.83 5.34
N LEU A 139 -0.86 -6.07 4.54
CA LEU A 139 -0.51 -4.69 4.80
C LEU A 139 -1.07 -3.81 3.69
N ILE A 140 -1.57 -2.63 4.04
CA ILE A 140 -1.92 -1.60 3.06
C ILE A 140 -1.02 -0.39 3.29
N ALA A 141 -0.41 0.10 2.21
CA ALA A 141 0.54 1.19 2.26
C ALA A 141 0.35 2.13 1.06
N GLY A 142 0.75 3.39 1.19
CA GLY A 142 0.69 4.29 0.05
C GLY A 142 1.39 5.62 0.25
N LEU A 143 1.62 6.28 -0.88
CA LEU A 143 2.27 7.58 -0.99
C LEU A 143 1.24 8.68 -1.26
N SER A 144 1.31 9.83 -0.55
CA SER A 144 0.46 10.99 -0.82
C SER A 144 -1.04 10.64 -0.74
N ALA A 145 -1.81 10.79 -1.82
CA ALA A 145 -3.20 10.31 -1.91
C ALA A 145 -3.33 8.80 -1.64
N GLY A 146 -2.32 8.00 -2.01
CA GLY A 146 -2.24 6.60 -1.61
C GLY A 146 -2.05 6.42 -0.10
N GLY A 147 -1.34 7.33 0.56
CA GLY A 147 -1.18 7.35 2.02
C GLY A 147 -2.48 7.67 2.75
N TYR A 148 -3.28 8.59 2.21
CA TYR A 148 -4.66 8.82 2.63
C TYR A 148 -5.50 7.55 2.40
N GLY A 149 -5.45 7.00 1.18
CA GLY A 149 -6.21 5.79 0.82
C GLY A 149 -5.86 4.59 1.70
N ALA A 150 -4.58 4.40 2.02
CA ALA A 150 -4.17 3.33 2.94
C ALA A 150 -4.80 3.50 4.33
N ALA A 151 -4.84 4.74 4.84
CA ALA A 151 -5.48 5.03 6.12
C ALA A 151 -7.01 4.88 6.03
N ASP A 152 -7.66 5.46 5.03
CA ASP A 152 -9.11 5.40 4.87
C ASP A 152 -9.60 3.96 4.67
N ILE A 153 -9.05 3.25 3.68
CA ILE A 153 -9.43 1.87 3.35
C ILE A 153 -9.16 0.93 4.53
N GLY A 154 -7.96 1.04 5.13
CA GLY A 154 -7.57 0.17 6.24
C GLY A 154 -8.45 0.37 7.48
N LEU A 155 -8.79 1.60 7.81
CA LEU A 155 -9.65 1.94 8.95
C LEU A 155 -11.13 1.59 8.70
N ARG A 156 -11.62 1.71 7.48
CA ARG A 156 -13.00 1.35 7.11
C ARG A 156 -13.22 -0.16 7.06
N ASN A 157 -12.16 -0.92 6.80
CA ASN A 157 -12.22 -2.37 6.64
C ASN A 157 -11.38 -3.09 7.71
N PRO A 158 -11.68 -2.90 9.02
CA PRO A 158 -10.97 -3.57 10.10
C PRO A 158 -11.22 -5.09 10.00
N GLY A 159 -10.16 -5.86 9.97
CA GLY A 159 -10.21 -7.31 9.74
C GLY A 159 -9.75 -7.74 8.35
N VAL A 160 -9.48 -6.79 7.43
CA VAL A 160 -8.82 -7.07 6.15
C VAL A 160 -7.31 -6.91 6.26
N PHE A 161 -6.84 -5.79 6.85
CA PHE A 161 -5.43 -5.45 6.97
C PHE A 161 -4.99 -5.38 8.43
N GLY A 162 -3.86 -6.00 8.77
CA GLY A 162 -3.26 -5.95 10.10
C GLY A 162 -2.23 -4.82 10.27
N ALA A 163 -1.79 -4.19 9.17
CA ALA A 163 -0.93 -3.02 9.23
C ALA A 163 -1.34 -1.98 8.18
N ILE A 164 -1.29 -0.71 8.59
CA ILE A 164 -1.63 0.46 7.77
C ILE A 164 -0.42 1.39 7.75
N LEU A 165 0.14 1.63 6.55
CA LEU A 165 1.31 2.47 6.36
C LEU A 165 0.96 3.69 5.50
N SER A 166 1.13 4.88 6.04
CA SER A 166 0.90 6.14 5.30
C SER A 166 2.20 6.91 5.15
N TRP A 167 2.62 7.12 3.91
CA TRP A 167 3.84 7.82 3.53
C TRP A 167 3.51 9.18 2.94
N SER A 168 3.81 10.25 3.65
CA SER A 168 3.45 11.63 3.29
C SER A 168 1.96 11.78 2.94
N GLY A 169 1.10 11.03 3.62
CA GLY A 169 -0.35 11.11 3.47
C GLY A 169 -0.94 12.26 4.29
N TYR A 170 -2.22 12.43 4.15
CA TYR A 170 -3.07 13.32 4.93
C TYR A 170 -4.23 12.51 5.52
N PHE A 171 -4.97 13.07 6.48
CA PHE A 171 -5.91 12.28 7.28
C PHE A 171 -7.28 12.95 7.38
N HIS A 172 -7.71 13.53 6.27
CA HIS A 172 -9.05 14.08 6.02
C HIS A 172 -9.34 14.03 4.52
N PRO A 173 -10.58 13.89 4.07
CA PRO A 173 -10.90 13.93 2.65
C PRO A 173 -10.64 15.33 2.09
N LEU A 174 -9.98 15.42 0.93
CA LEU A 174 -9.83 16.67 0.19
C LEU A 174 -11.11 16.93 -0.62
N HIS A 175 -11.42 18.21 -0.86
CA HIS A 175 -12.58 18.59 -1.68
C HIS A 175 -12.26 18.50 -3.19
N ASP A 176 -11.79 17.34 -3.64
CA ASP A 176 -11.48 17.04 -5.03
C ASP A 176 -11.95 15.62 -5.41
N GLY A 177 -11.74 15.23 -6.67
CA GLY A 177 -12.13 13.91 -7.16
C GLY A 177 -13.54 13.51 -6.70
N PRO A 178 -13.71 12.36 -6.05
CA PRO A 178 -15.00 11.87 -5.58
C PRO A 178 -15.63 12.74 -4.46
N PHE A 179 -14.83 13.60 -3.83
CA PHE A 179 -15.28 14.44 -2.70
C PHE A 179 -15.61 15.87 -3.09
N LYS A 180 -15.39 16.27 -4.35
CA LYS A 180 -15.59 17.65 -4.83
C LYS A 180 -16.97 18.22 -4.51
N THR A 181 -17.99 17.39 -4.60
CA THR A 181 -19.39 17.77 -4.34
C THR A 181 -20.05 16.84 -3.32
N ALA A 182 -19.24 16.09 -2.57
CA ALA A 182 -19.77 15.12 -1.63
C ALA A 182 -20.45 15.81 -0.43
N PRO A 183 -21.59 15.30 0.03
CA PRO A 183 -22.23 15.81 1.25
C PRO A 183 -21.38 15.49 2.49
N ALA A 184 -21.59 16.25 3.56
CA ALA A 184 -20.85 16.10 4.82
C ALA A 184 -20.86 14.67 5.38
N SER A 185 -21.94 13.91 5.18
CA SER A 185 -22.01 12.51 5.60
C SER A 185 -21.01 11.61 4.87
N ILE A 186 -20.77 11.85 3.59
CA ILE A 186 -19.77 11.11 2.81
C ILE A 186 -18.36 11.55 3.23
N LEU A 187 -18.13 12.85 3.42
CA LEU A 187 -16.82 13.34 3.90
C LEU A 187 -16.50 12.73 5.27
N SER A 188 -17.44 12.77 6.22
CA SER A 188 -17.25 12.17 7.55
C SER A 188 -17.05 10.66 7.51
N ALA A 189 -17.70 9.96 6.60
CA ALA A 189 -17.53 8.51 6.41
C ALA A 189 -16.19 8.12 5.79
N ASN A 190 -15.44 9.08 5.23
CA ASN A 190 -14.12 8.90 4.63
C ASN A 190 -13.05 9.76 5.35
N ASP A 191 -13.28 10.11 6.60
CA ASP A 191 -12.32 10.83 7.43
C ASP A 191 -11.56 9.84 8.31
N PRO A 192 -10.26 9.59 8.08
CA PRO A 192 -9.46 8.67 8.87
C PRO A 192 -9.45 8.94 10.36
N ARG A 193 -9.58 10.20 10.80
CA ARG A 193 -9.64 10.57 12.23
C ARG A 193 -10.93 10.10 12.86
N LEU A 194 -12.06 10.33 12.20
CA LEU A 194 -13.38 9.87 12.65
C LEU A 194 -13.49 8.34 12.60
N LEU A 195 -12.91 7.72 11.56
CA LEU A 195 -12.87 6.27 11.42
C LEU A 195 -12.05 5.60 12.52
N ALA A 196 -10.89 6.15 12.88
CA ALA A 196 -10.07 5.62 13.98
C ALA A 196 -10.85 5.58 15.31
N VAL A 197 -11.64 6.62 15.60
CA VAL A 197 -12.49 6.67 16.78
C VAL A 197 -13.62 5.64 16.70
N SER A 198 -14.38 5.63 15.59
CA SER A 198 -15.56 4.78 15.44
C SER A 198 -15.22 3.29 15.35
N GLN A 199 -14.08 2.93 14.78
CA GLN A 199 -13.62 1.55 14.62
C GLN A 199 -12.66 1.07 15.73
N ARG A 200 -12.36 1.92 16.73
CA ARG A 200 -11.36 1.67 17.78
C ARG A 200 -11.41 0.24 18.33
N THR A 201 -12.60 -0.20 18.74
CA THR A 201 -12.76 -1.53 19.36
C THR A 201 -12.32 -2.68 18.44
N LYS A 202 -12.66 -2.58 17.14
CA LYS A 202 -12.27 -3.60 16.15
C LYS A 202 -10.77 -3.55 15.86
N LEU A 203 -10.21 -2.34 15.74
CA LEU A 203 -8.79 -2.12 15.49
C LEU A 203 -7.92 -2.66 16.63
N VAL A 204 -8.29 -2.38 17.89
CA VAL A 204 -7.59 -2.92 19.07
C VAL A 204 -7.69 -4.44 19.13
N ARG A 205 -8.88 -5.00 18.94
CA ARG A 205 -9.09 -6.46 18.93
C ARG A 205 -8.32 -7.14 17.79
N GLY A 206 -8.26 -6.49 16.63
CA GLY A 206 -7.52 -6.98 15.46
C GLY A 206 -6.02 -6.75 15.53
N HIS A 207 -5.50 -6.15 16.61
CA HIS A 207 -4.08 -5.79 16.75
C HIS A 207 -3.52 -4.99 15.58
N VAL A 208 -4.33 -4.10 15.00
CA VAL A 208 -3.93 -3.29 13.84
C VAL A 208 -2.81 -2.32 14.24
N ARG A 209 -1.74 -2.32 13.46
CA ARG A 209 -0.54 -1.51 13.68
C ARG A 209 -0.44 -0.39 12.63
N PHE A 210 0.13 0.74 13.01
CA PHE A 210 0.28 1.89 12.12
C PHE A 210 1.74 2.28 11.97
N PHE A 211 2.13 2.60 10.73
CA PHE A 211 3.38 3.27 10.41
C PHE A 211 3.07 4.55 9.64
N LEU A 212 3.42 5.69 10.22
CA LEU A 212 3.16 7.00 9.60
C LEU A 212 4.48 7.71 9.36
N SER A 213 4.71 8.16 8.14
CA SER A 213 5.90 8.94 7.82
C SER A 213 5.58 10.23 7.09
N SER A 214 6.40 11.23 7.31
CA SER A 214 6.34 12.53 6.66
C SER A 214 7.70 13.21 6.78
N GLY A 215 7.88 14.28 6.04
CA GLY A 215 9.09 15.08 6.10
C GLY A 215 8.83 16.56 5.98
N PRO A 216 9.88 17.35 5.88
CA PRO A 216 9.79 18.78 5.70
C PRO A 216 9.33 19.11 4.28
N SER A 217 8.12 18.65 3.93
CA SER A 217 7.52 19.00 2.65
C SER A 217 7.25 20.50 2.60
N HIS A 218 7.66 21.14 1.51
CA HIS A 218 7.27 22.52 1.21
C HIS A 218 5.81 22.61 0.72
N SER A 219 5.15 21.47 0.51
CA SER A 219 3.75 21.40 0.14
C SER A 219 2.87 21.75 1.33
N HIS A 220 1.84 22.56 1.11
CA HIS A 220 0.82 22.87 2.10
C HIS A 220 0.00 21.64 2.52
N TRP A 221 -0.02 20.60 1.67
CA TRP A 221 -0.87 19.42 1.82
C TRP A 221 -0.29 18.34 2.74
N PHE A 222 1.05 18.22 2.84
CA PHE A 222 1.72 17.10 3.50
C PHE A 222 2.63 17.55 4.64
N ARG A 223 2.07 18.27 5.59
CA ARG A 223 2.85 18.79 6.72
C ARG A 223 3.11 17.70 7.75
N ALA A 224 4.34 17.59 8.21
CA ALA A 224 4.70 16.73 9.34
C ALA A 224 3.82 16.95 10.59
N ALA A 225 3.27 18.16 10.76
CA ALA A 225 2.34 18.49 11.83
C ALA A 225 1.05 17.65 11.79
N GLU A 226 0.48 17.41 10.62
CA GLU A 226 -0.73 16.59 10.49
C GLU A 226 -0.44 15.11 10.81
N THR A 227 0.67 14.57 10.31
CA THR A 227 1.13 13.22 10.64
C THR A 227 1.37 13.08 12.15
N LYS A 228 2.00 14.08 12.82
CA LYS A 228 2.21 14.10 14.26
C LYS A 228 0.91 14.11 15.04
N SER A 229 -0.05 14.95 14.61
CA SER A 229 -1.38 15.05 15.25
C SER A 229 -2.12 13.71 15.14
N PHE A 230 -2.22 13.14 13.95
CA PHE A 230 -2.91 11.87 13.76
C PHE A 230 -2.23 10.72 14.51
N ALA A 231 -0.89 10.67 14.53
CA ALA A 231 -0.15 9.69 15.33
C ALA A 231 -0.46 9.82 16.84
N ALA A 232 -0.59 11.05 17.34
CA ALA A 232 -0.96 11.29 18.74
C ALA A 232 -2.39 10.83 19.02
N GLU A 233 -3.34 11.10 18.12
CA GLU A 233 -4.73 10.66 18.21
C GLU A 233 -4.84 9.12 18.24
N LEU A 234 -4.15 8.42 17.32
CA LEU A 234 -4.12 6.95 17.32
C LEU A 234 -3.54 6.37 18.63
N ARG A 235 -2.46 6.96 19.16
CA ARG A 235 -1.87 6.54 20.44
C ARG A 235 -2.84 6.77 21.61
N ALA A 236 -3.56 7.89 21.62
CA ALA A 236 -4.58 8.18 22.64
C ALA A 236 -5.74 7.17 22.59
N LEU A 237 -6.01 6.58 21.42
CA LEU A 237 -6.98 5.49 21.25
C LEU A 237 -6.42 4.11 21.67
N GLY A 238 -5.14 4.02 22.07
CA GLY A 238 -4.48 2.77 22.45
C GLY A 238 -4.02 1.93 21.25
N LEU A 239 -3.85 2.54 20.08
CA LEU A 239 -3.40 1.87 18.85
C LEU A 239 -1.87 1.98 18.72
N PRO A 240 -1.16 0.91 18.35
CA PRO A 240 0.29 0.92 18.14
C PRO A 240 0.68 1.76 16.92
N VAL A 241 1.49 2.80 17.12
CA VAL A 241 1.94 3.70 16.05
C VAL A 241 3.44 3.89 16.09
N GLN A 242 4.11 3.52 15.00
CA GLN A 242 5.47 3.93 14.70
C GLN A 242 5.45 5.16 13.78
N THR A 243 6.38 6.09 13.98
CA THR A 243 6.52 7.27 13.13
C THR A 243 7.95 7.40 12.60
N TYR A 244 8.08 7.88 11.38
CA TYR A 244 9.35 8.20 10.75
C TYR A 244 9.29 9.58 10.08
N TYR A 245 10.25 10.44 10.39
CA TYR A 245 10.35 11.78 9.81
C TYR A 245 11.69 11.93 9.10
N TYR A 246 11.66 12.09 7.77
CA TYR A 246 12.87 12.31 6.99
C TYR A 246 13.27 13.80 7.00
N ALA A 247 14.59 14.04 6.95
CA ALA A 247 15.13 15.40 7.04
C ALA A 247 15.36 16.07 5.68
N GLN A 248 15.52 15.27 4.62
CA GLN A 248 15.87 15.77 3.28
C GLN A 248 14.80 15.37 2.26
N PRO A 249 14.36 16.30 1.37
CA PRO A 249 13.33 16.00 0.39
C PRO A 249 13.80 15.07 -0.74
N LYS A 250 15.10 15.05 -1.06
CA LYS A 250 15.64 14.22 -2.14
C LYS A 250 15.64 12.74 -1.74
N GLY A 251 15.00 11.90 -2.55
CA GLY A 251 14.89 10.46 -2.29
C GLY A 251 13.91 10.10 -1.18
N GLU A 252 13.06 11.02 -0.77
CA GLU A 252 12.11 10.89 0.33
C GLU A 252 11.20 9.67 0.21
N TRP A 253 10.73 9.36 -0.98
CA TRP A 253 9.79 8.26 -1.21
C TRP A 253 10.48 6.92 -1.03
N ARG A 254 11.72 6.80 -1.50
CA ARG A 254 12.53 5.61 -1.27
C ARG A 254 12.85 5.43 0.22
N ALA A 255 13.18 6.50 0.93
CA ALA A 255 13.46 6.44 2.36
C ALA A 255 12.23 6.04 3.19
N GLN A 256 11.05 6.52 2.81
CA GLN A 256 9.79 6.13 3.47
C GLN A 256 9.42 4.68 3.19
N LEU A 257 9.58 4.22 1.93
CA LEU A 257 9.41 2.83 1.55
C LEU A 257 10.35 1.92 2.37
N ASP A 258 11.65 2.25 2.41
CA ASP A 258 12.65 1.49 3.16
C ASP A 258 12.29 1.39 4.64
N ALA A 259 12.03 2.51 5.30
CA ALA A 259 11.66 2.54 6.70
C ALA A 259 10.36 1.78 6.99
N GLY A 260 9.36 1.91 6.13
CA GLY A 260 8.07 1.23 6.28
C GLY A 260 8.16 -0.27 6.07
N LEU A 261 8.85 -0.72 5.03
CA LEU A 261 9.02 -2.15 4.76
C LEU A 261 9.95 -2.82 5.77
N THR A 262 10.99 -2.12 6.25
CA THR A 262 11.85 -2.60 7.35
C THR A 262 11.04 -2.76 8.64
N TRP A 263 10.17 -1.81 8.97
CA TRP A 263 9.29 -1.95 10.14
C TRP A 263 8.30 -3.11 10.00
N ALA A 264 7.86 -3.39 8.79
CA ALA A 264 6.85 -4.42 8.53
C ALA A 264 7.44 -5.84 8.42
N PHE A 265 8.61 -5.97 7.81
CA PHE A 265 9.16 -7.24 7.35
C PHE A 265 10.62 -7.50 7.82
N GLY A 266 11.26 -6.54 8.48
CA GLY A 266 12.61 -6.65 9.04
C GLY A 266 12.70 -7.44 10.34
#